data_b58aeebb626f01aef7a305faf5d3f300
#
_entry.id   b58aeebb626f01aef7a305faf5d3f300
#
_cell.length_a   1.000
_cell.length_b   1.000
_cell.length_c   1.000
_cell.angle_alpha   90.00
_cell.angle_beta   90.00
_cell.angle_gamma   90.00
#
_symmetry.space_group_name_H-M   'P 1'
#
loop_
_entity.id
_entity.type
_entity.pdbx_description
1 polymer ?
#
loop_
_entity_poly.entity_id
_entity_poly.type
_entity_poly.pdbx_seq_one_letter_code
_entity_poly.pdbx_strand_id
1 'polypeptide(L)'
;MQIRKTYHNVKPELLYEEIKEFTVKHGTAVKEAKLYTSTISGDTSSFVHRGTIIFSMESGPKKLAKECMTVHLLGSDTGETKVIFDIDEKLFPQERFKALQSDLDFMFGSYEVKG
;
A
#
# COMPACT_ATOMS: atom_id res chain seq x y z
N MET A 1 9.72 0.34 -10.83
CA MET A 1 10.14 1.22 -9.71
C MET A 1 9.62 0.63 -8.41
N GLN A 2 10.45 0.64 -7.40
CA GLN A 2 10.06 0.15 -6.09
C GLN A 2 10.26 1.26 -5.05
N ILE A 3 9.23 1.55 -4.28
CA ILE A 3 9.27 2.55 -3.20
C ILE A 3 8.98 1.83 -1.89
N ARG A 4 9.81 2.09 -0.88
CA ARG A 4 9.66 1.51 0.46
C ARG A 4 9.40 2.59 1.48
N LYS A 5 8.43 2.37 2.35
CA LYS A 5 8.10 3.27 3.44
C LYS A 5 7.89 2.49 4.72
N THR A 6 8.22 3.11 5.83
CA THR A 6 8.02 2.52 7.16
C THR A 6 7.22 3.52 7.99
N TYR A 7 6.19 3.03 8.67
CA TYR A 7 5.33 3.85 9.53
C TYR A 7 5.32 3.27 10.95
N HIS A 8 5.08 4.12 11.92
CA HIS A 8 4.92 3.71 13.30
C HIS A 8 3.68 4.38 13.91
N ASN A 9 3.13 3.77 14.95
CA ASN A 9 1.94 4.29 15.65
C ASN A 9 0.71 4.43 14.74
N VAL A 10 0.64 3.61 13.69
CA VAL A 10 -0.51 3.53 12.80
C VAL A 10 -0.95 2.07 12.75
N LYS A 11 -2.24 1.84 12.85
CA LYS A 11 -2.76 0.48 12.72
C LYS A 11 -2.56 0.00 11.28
N PRO A 12 -1.94 -1.17 11.08
CA PRO A 12 -1.72 -1.68 9.72
C PRO A 12 -3.00 -1.81 8.89
N GLU A 13 -4.11 -2.17 9.52
CA GLU A 13 -5.40 -2.29 8.85
C GLU A 13 -5.88 -0.95 8.30
N LEU A 14 -5.72 0.12 9.06
CA LEU A 14 -6.10 1.46 8.61
C LEU A 14 -5.22 1.90 7.45
N LEU A 15 -3.92 1.70 7.57
CA LEU A 15 -2.98 2.05 6.50
C LEU A 15 -3.30 1.27 5.21
N TYR A 16 -3.61 -0.01 5.33
CA TYR A 16 -4.02 -0.86 4.21
C TYR A 16 -5.26 -0.30 3.50
N GLU A 17 -6.31 0.03 4.25
CA GLU A 17 -7.56 0.53 3.68
C GLU A 17 -7.38 1.89 3.02
N GLU A 18 -6.61 2.80 3.64
CA GLU A 18 -6.41 4.12 3.09
C GLU A 18 -5.52 4.10 1.83
N ILE A 19 -4.49 3.27 1.81
CA ILE A 19 -3.67 3.08 0.61
C ILE A 19 -4.55 2.59 -0.54
N LYS A 20 -5.42 1.63 -0.26
CA LYS A 20 -6.35 1.09 -1.27
C LYS A 20 -7.25 2.19 -1.84
N GLU A 21 -7.88 2.97 -0.98
CA GLU A 21 -8.78 4.03 -1.39
C GLU A 21 -8.08 5.13 -2.18
N PHE A 22 -6.94 5.62 -1.66
CA PHE A 22 -6.20 6.68 -2.34
C PHE A 22 -5.69 6.24 -3.71
N THR A 23 -5.20 5.01 -3.82
CA THR A 23 -4.68 4.52 -5.09
C THR A 23 -5.77 4.39 -6.14
N VAL A 24 -6.98 3.98 -5.74
CA VAL A 24 -8.14 3.92 -6.64
C VAL A 24 -8.50 5.33 -7.13
N LYS A 25 -8.44 6.34 -6.25
CA LYS A 25 -8.73 7.72 -6.62
C LYS A 25 -7.77 8.26 -7.69
N HIS A 26 -6.58 7.70 -7.78
CA HIS A 26 -5.59 8.12 -8.77
C HIS A 26 -5.68 7.34 -10.09
N GLY A 27 -6.82 6.74 -10.37
CA GLY A 27 -7.13 6.17 -11.69
C GLY A 27 -6.87 4.68 -11.84
N THR A 28 -6.82 3.96 -10.73
CA THR A 28 -6.65 2.50 -10.75
C THR A 28 -7.90 1.80 -10.27
N ALA A 29 -7.92 0.48 -10.44
CA ALA A 29 -8.94 -0.39 -9.85
C ALA A 29 -8.25 -1.51 -9.09
N VAL A 30 -8.86 -1.98 -8.02
CA VAL A 30 -8.33 -3.11 -7.26
C VAL A 30 -8.61 -4.39 -8.04
N LYS A 31 -7.56 -5.10 -8.41
CA LYS A 31 -7.66 -6.42 -9.04
C LYS A 31 -7.76 -7.51 -7.98
N GLU A 32 -6.95 -7.40 -6.94
CA GLU A 32 -6.94 -8.36 -5.84
C GLU A 32 -6.49 -7.64 -4.58
N ALA A 33 -7.11 -7.98 -3.44
CA ALA A 33 -6.74 -7.41 -2.15
C ALA A 33 -6.88 -8.49 -1.09
N LYS A 34 -5.82 -8.70 -0.32
CA LYS A 34 -5.78 -9.70 0.75
C LYS A 34 -5.13 -9.10 1.98
N LEU A 35 -5.72 -9.35 3.12
CA LEU A 35 -5.16 -8.94 4.41
C LEU A 35 -5.28 -10.11 5.38
N TYR A 36 -4.15 -10.60 5.86
CA TYR A 36 -4.09 -11.70 6.81
C TYR A 36 -3.61 -11.18 8.15
N THR A 37 -4.24 -11.66 9.20
CA THR A 37 -3.85 -11.37 10.57
C THR A 37 -3.49 -12.67 11.25
N SER A 38 -2.34 -12.70 11.93
CA SER A 38 -1.91 -13.85 12.69
C SER A 38 -1.34 -13.42 14.03
N THR A 39 -1.34 -14.34 14.99
CA THR A 39 -0.71 -14.10 16.27
C THR A 39 0.75 -14.54 16.24
N ILE A 40 1.58 -13.82 17.02
CA ILE A 40 2.97 -14.25 17.19
C ILE A 40 2.98 -15.44 18.14
N SER A 41 3.73 -16.49 17.78
CA SER A 41 3.85 -17.68 18.59
C SER A 41 4.30 -17.35 20.01
N GLY A 42 3.52 -17.79 20.99
CA GLY A 42 3.82 -17.57 22.41
C GLY A 42 3.35 -16.22 22.95
N ASP A 43 2.77 -15.35 22.11
CA ASP A 43 2.24 -14.06 22.54
C ASP A 43 0.84 -13.87 21.97
N THR A 44 -0.16 -13.96 22.84
CA THR A 44 -1.57 -13.84 22.44
C THR A 44 -2.05 -12.39 22.35
N SER A 45 -1.24 -11.44 22.77
CA SER A 45 -1.61 -10.01 22.76
C SER A 45 -1.10 -9.25 21.53
N SER A 46 -0.22 -9.85 20.75
CA SER A 46 0.37 -9.21 19.57
C SER A 46 -0.10 -9.88 18.29
N PHE A 47 -0.46 -9.04 17.33
CA PHE A 47 -0.92 -9.48 16.01
C PHE A 47 0.01 -8.95 14.94
N VAL A 48 0.27 -9.79 13.93
CA VAL A 48 1.02 -9.42 12.74
C VAL A 48 0.03 -9.39 11.57
N HIS A 49 0.07 -8.31 10.81
CA HIS A 49 -0.79 -8.13 9.65
C HIS A 49 0.05 -8.15 8.39
N ARG A 50 -0.38 -8.94 7.43
CA ARG A 50 0.27 -9.01 6.12
C ARG A 50 -0.77 -8.74 5.05
N GLY A 51 -0.53 -7.70 4.24
CA GLY A 51 -1.44 -7.31 3.19
C GLY A 51 -0.78 -7.30 1.83
N THR A 52 -1.56 -7.59 0.80
CA THR A 52 -1.15 -7.44 -0.59
C THR A 52 -2.33 -6.88 -1.36
N ILE A 53 -2.06 -5.83 -2.13
CA ILE A 53 -3.08 -5.21 -2.99
C ILE A 53 -2.49 -5.11 -4.39
N ILE A 54 -3.21 -5.65 -5.37
CA ILE A 54 -2.83 -5.57 -6.77
C ILE A 54 -3.79 -4.61 -7.45
N PHE A 55 -3.24 -3.56 -8.06
CA PHE A 55 -4.01 -2.55 -8.77
C PHE A 55 -3.80 -2.72 -10.27
N SER A 56 -4.87 -2.47 -11.02
CA SER A 56 -4.84 -2.49 -12.48
C SER A 56 -5.37 -1.19 -13.03
N MET A 57 -5.06 -0.92 -14.30
CA MET A 57 -5.64 0.19 -15.04
C MET A 57 -5.81 -0.21 -16.49
N GLU A 58 -6.75 0.44 -17.16
CA GLU A 58 -6.99 0.19 -18.57
C GLU A 58 -5.86 0.79 -19.41
N SER A 59 -5.38 0.04 -20.40
CA SER A 59 -4.28 0.46 -21.25
C SER A 59 -4.50 -0.01 -22.67
N GLY A 60 -4.02 0.78 -23.63
CA GLY A 60 -4.07 0.47 -25.05
C GLY A 60 -5.42 0.73 -25.70
N PRO A 61 -5.50 0.57 -27.05
CA PRO A 61 -6.73 0.88 -27.79
C PRO A 61 -7.91 -0.01 -27.46
N LYS A 62 -7.65 -1.21 -26.94
CA LYS A 62 -8.71 -2.15 -26.53
C LYS A 62 -9.10 -1.99 -25.06
N LYS A 63 -8.50 -1.04 -24.35
CA LYS A 63 -8.75 -0.78 -22.93
C LYS A 63 -8.66 -2.03 -22.07
N LEU A 64 -7.62 -2.82 -22.28
CA LEU A 64 -7.39 -4.02 -21.50
C LEU A 64 -6.84 -3.64 -20.12
N ALA A 65 -7.36 -4.30 -19.09
CA ALA A 65 -6.87 -4.11 -17.73
C ALA A 65 -5.49 -4.74 -17.58
N LYS A 66 -4.52 -3.95 -17.11
CA LYS A 66 -3.15 -4.41 -16.85
C LYS A 66 -2.74 -4.06 -15.44
N GLU A 67 -2.02 -4.95 -14.80
CA GLU A 67 -1.48 -4.69 -13.47
C GLU A 67 -0.47 -3.54 -13.55
N CYS A 68 -0.70 -2.50 -12.76
CA CYS A 68 0.17 -1.32 -12.76
C CYS A 68 0.92 -1.13 -11.45
N MET A 69 0.46 -1.75 -10.37
CA MET A 69 1.07 -1.59 -9.07
C MET A 69 0.70 -2.75 -8.15
N THR A 70 1.67 -3.20 -7.37
CA THR A 70 1.42 -4.14 -6.27
C THR A 70 1.94 -3.51 -4.99
N VAL A 71 1.12 -3.51 -3.96
CA VAL A 71 1.49 -2.99 -2.64
C VAL A 71 1.57 -4.14 -1.67
N HIS A 72 2.70 -4.25 -0.98
CA HIS A 72 2.90 -5.22 0.09
C HIS A 72 3.01 -4.48 1.41
N LEU A 73 2.30 -4.97 2.41
CA LEU A 73 2.28 -4.37 3.73
C LEU A 73 2.55 -5.46 4.77
N LEU A 74 3.45 -5.15 5.70
CA LEU A 74 3.74 -6.03 6.82
C LEU A 74 3.90 -5.18 8.07
N GLY A 75 3.07 -5.42 9.06
CA GLY A 75 3.10 -4.63 10.28
C GLY A 75 2.55 -5.35 11.48
N SER A 76 2.75 -4.74 12.64
CA SER A 76 2.19 -5.22 13.90
C SER A 76 1.47 -4.07 14.60
N ASP A 77 0.54 -4.41 15.48
CA ASP A 77 -0.21 -3.41 16.25
C ASP A 77 0.68 -2.62 17.22
N THR A 78 1.80 -3.21 17.62
CA THR A 78 2.72 -2.63 18.61
C THR A 78 4.05 -2.20 18.04
N GLY A 79 4.28 -2.38 16.74
CA GLY A 79 5.55 -2.09 16.11
C GLY A 79 5.43 -1.23 14.88
N GLU A 80 6.40 -1.39 13.99
CA GLU A 80 6.43 -0.66 12.74
C GLU A 80 5.67 -1.40 11.64
N THR A 81 5.13 -0.66 10.70
CA THR A 81 4.50 -1.21 9.50
C THR A 81 5.35 -0.83 8.29
N LYS A 82 5.77 -1.82 7.54
CA LYS A 82 6.55 -1.63 6.32
C LYS A 82 5.65 -1.77 5.11
N VAL A 83 5.77 -0.84 4.17
CA VAL A 83 4.98 -0.83 2.95
C VAL A 83 5.92 -0.77 1.77
N ILE A 84 5.71 -1.64 0.79
CA ILE A 84 6.49 -1.68 -0.44
C ILE A 84 5.54 -1.47 -1.60
N PHE A 85 5.81 -0.46 -2.42
CA PHE A 85 5.08 -0.18 -3.65
C PHE A 85 5.93 -0.64 -4.83
N ASP A 86 5.43 -1.64 -5.56
CA ASP A 86 6.03 -2.11 -6.81
C ASP A 86 5.23 -1.53 -7.96
N ILE A 87 5.83 -0.68 -8.75
CA ILE A 87 5.12 0.17 -9.72
C ILE A 87 5.65 -0.04 -11.12
N ASP A 88 4.73 -0.29 -12.06
CA ASP A 88 5.06 -0.27 -13.48
C ASP A 88 4.95 1.19 -13.96
N GLU A 89 6.11 1.83 -14.15
CA GLU A 89 6.16 3.25 -14.51
C GLU A 89 5.54 3.56 -15.87
N LYS A 90 5.45 2.57 -16.75
CA LYS A 90 4.84 2.75 -18.06
C LYS A 90 3.34 2.97 -17.94
N LEU A 91 2.71 2.32 -16.97
CA LEU A 91 1.28 2.39 -16.75
C LEU A 91 0.92 3.43 -15.68
N PHE A 92 1.72 3.50 -14.63
CA PHE A 92 1.51 4.44 -13.52
C PHE A 92 2.78 5.30 -13.38
N PRO A 93 2.85 6.43 -14.08
CA PRO A 93 4.07 7.25 -14.11
C PRO A 93 4.45 7.83 -12.76
N GLN A 94 5.71 8.19 -12.63
CA GLN A 94 6.27 8.76 -11.41
C GLN A 94 5.50 10.00 -10.93
N GLU A 95 5.05 10.83 -11.84
CA GLU A 95 4.26 12.03 -11.49
C GLU A 95 2.95 11.68 -10.82
N ARG A 96 2.29 10.61 -11.29
CA ARG A 96 1.04 10.13 -10.69
C ARG A 96 1.32 9.54 -9.31
N PHE A 97 2.44 8.85 -9.16
CA PHE A 97 2.84 8.33 -7.85
C PHE A 97 3.13 9.47 -6.87
N LYS A 98 3.74 10.55 -7.32
CA LYS A 98 3.98 11.71 -6.46
C LYS A 98 2.68 12.30 -5.92
N ALA A 99 1.64 12.35 -6.75
CA ALA A 99 0.33 12.82 -6.31
C ALA A 99 -0.28 11.88 -5.27
N LEU A 100 -0.18 10.57 -5.48
CA LEU A 100 -0.62 9.58 -4.50
C LEU A 100 0.18 9.72 -3.20
N GLN A 101 1.50 9.88 -3.31
CA GLN A 101 2.37 10.04 -2.15
C GLN A 101 2.01 11.29 -1.35
N SER A 102 1.64 12.38 -2.04
CA SER A 102 1.21 13.60 -1.39
C SER A 102 -0.03 13.36 -0.51
N ASP A 103 -0.99 12.60 -1.01
CA ASP A 103 -2.18 12.24 -0.23
C ASP A 103 -1.82 11.40 0.98
N LEU A 104 -0.93 10.42 0.80
CA LEU A 104 -0.48 9.57 1.91
C LEU A 104 0.30 10.37 2.94
N ASP A 105 1.14 11.29 2.51
CA ASP A 105 1.93 12.15 3.41
C ASP A 105 1.02 13.10 4.18
N PHE A 106 -0.03 13.60 3.57
CA PHE A 106 -0.99 14.45 4.25
C PHE A 106 -1.65 13.71 5.42
N MET A 107 -2.02 12.45 5.22
CA MET A 107 -2.69 11.67 6.27
C MET A 107 -1.71 10.99 7.24
N PHE A 108 -0.62 10.43 6.73
CA PHE A 108 0.28 9.58 7.51
C PHE A 108 1.71 10.08 7.61
N GLY A 109 2.03 11.24 7.04
CA GLY A 109 3.41 11.74 7.02
C GLY A 109 4.05 11.88 8.40
N SER A 110 3.27 12.27 9.40
CA SER A 110 3.76 12.38 10.77
C SER A 110 4.07 11.02 11.42
N TYR A 111 3.56 9.95 10.85
CA TYR A 111 3.81 8.58 11.34
C TYR A 111 4.90 7.86 10.53
N GLU A 112 5.42 8.48 9.49
CA GLU A 112 6.47 7.88 8.68
C GLU A 112 7.81 7.93 9.40
N VAL A 113 8.51 6.80 9.42
CA VAL A 113 9.86 6.71 9.98
C VAL A 113 10.83 7.13 8.88
N LYS A 114 11.48 8.26 9.06
CA LYS A 114 12.48 8.79 8.13
C LYS A 114 13.86 8.59 8.75
N GLY A 115 14.63 7.74 8.11
CA GLY A 115 15.89 7.46 8.71
C GLY A 115 17.02 7.19 7.80
#